data_ab9cc5513d1f01bc894166165203e80a
#
_entry.id   ab9cc5513d1f01bc894166165203e80a
#
_cell.length_a   1.000
_cell.length_b   1.000
_cell.length_c   1.000
_cell.angle_alpha   90.00
_cell.angle_beta   90.00
_cell.angle_gamma   90.00
#
_symmetry.space_group_name_H-M   'P 1'
#
loop_
_entity.id
_entity.type
_entity.pdbx_description
1 polymer ?
#
loop_
_entity_poly.entity_id
_entity_poly.type
_entity_poly.pdbx_seq_one_letter_code
_entity_poly.pdbx_strand_id
1 'polypeptide(L)'
;MRLCLEDVLRGRVPLFDGVDALLRMAAGVPELCEDRDVARLGELLAQAEHLPVGAARKQWSAAALARSDAELMELERRSRDAVFYACRRLVETLGG
;
A
#
# COMPACT_ATOMS: atom_id res chain seq x y z
N MET A 1 5.92 4.16 11.73
CA MET A 1 4.84 3.38 11.10
C MET A 1 3.47 4.01 11.28
N ARG A 2 3.17 4.53 12.46
CA ARG A 2 1.87 5.15 12.74
C ARG A 2 1.56 6.32 11.81
N LEU A 3 2.52 7.20 11.56
CA LEU A 3 2.33 8.33 10.66
C LEU A 3 2.04 7.88 9.22
N CYS A 4 2.69 6.81 8.78
CA CYS A 4 2.46 6.27 7.46
C CYS A 4 1.05 5.68 7.34
N LEU A 5 0.57 4.98 8.37
CA LEU A 5 -0.80 4.48 8.44
C LEU A 5 -1.82 5.63 8.36
N GLU A 6 -1.58 6.70 9.10
CA GLU A 6 -2.46 7.88 9.06
C GLU A 6 -2.46 8.52 7.68
N ASP A 7 -1.29 8.62 7.03
CA ASP A 7 -1.20 9.20 5.69
C ASP A 7 -2.00 8.39 4.68
N VAL A 8 -1.94 7.06 4.76
CA VAL A 8 -2.74 6.18 3.90
C VAL A 8 -4.23 6.40 4.15
N LEU A 9 -4.65 6.37 5.43
CA LEU A 9 -6.06 6.50 5.80
C LEU A 9 -6.66 7.85 5.44
N ARG A 10 -5.84 8.91 5.43
CA ARG A 10 -6.27 10.26 5.08
C ARG A 10 -6.11 10.60 3.60
N GLY A 11 -5.61 9.65 2.81
CA GLY A 11 -5.42 9.86 1.37
C GLY A 11 -4.31 10.83 1.02
N ARG A 12 -3.32 11.01 1.90
CA ARG A 12 -2.20 11.94 1.69
C ARG A 12 -1.13 11.40 0.74
N VAL A 13 -1.12 10.08 0.53
CA VAL A 13 -0.17 9.41 -0.34
C VAL A 13 -0.94 8.50 -1.29
N PRO A 14 -0.38 8.21 -2.49
CA PRO A 14 -0.99 7.20 -3.36
C PRO A 14 -1.14 5.87 -2.62
N LEU A 15 -2.25 5.18 -2.84
CA LEU A 15 -2.63 4.01 -2.03
C LEU A 15 -1.53 2.94 -1.97
N PHE A 16 -1.06 2.47 -3.12
CA PHE A 16 -0.07 1.40 -3.16
C PHE A 16 1.33 1.87 -2.79
N ASP A 17 1.65 3.15 -2.99
CA ASP A 17 2.91 3.71 -2.49
C ASP A 17 2.93 3.66 -0.96
N GLY A 18 1.81 4.01 -0.33
CA GLY A 18 1.66 3.91 1.11
C GLY A 18 1.75 2.47 1.61
N VAL A 19 1.10 1.53 0.92
CA VAL A 19 1.17 0.12 1.27
C VAL A 19 2.60 -0.42 1.16
N ASP A 20 3.31 -0.06 0.10
CA ASP A 20 4.70 -0.47 -0.07
C ASP A 20 5.58 0.03 1.08
N ALA A 21 5.44 1.29 1.45
CA ALA A 21 6.17 1.88 2.58
C ALA A 21 5.84 1.17 3.90
N LEU A 22 4.56 0.87 4.14
CA LEU A 22 4.13 0.15 5.33
C LEU A 22 4.75 -1.24 5.42
N LEU A 23 4.79 -1.97 4.31
CA LEU A 23 5.36 -3.32 4.29
C LEU A 23 6.87 -3.29 4.54
N ARG A 24 7.58 -2.30 4.03
CA ARG A 24 9.00 -2.12 4.31
C ARG A 24 9.26 -1.85 5.78
N MET A 25 8.43 -1.01 6.39
CA MET A 25 8.53 -0.71 7.82
C MET A 25 8.20 -1.94 8.66
N ALA A 26 7.15 -2.68 8.29
CA ALA A 26 6.72 -3.87 9.01
C ALA A 26 7.78 -4.98 8.99
N ALA A 27 8.56 -5.07 7.91
CA ALA A 27 9.64 -6.04 7.81
C ALA A 27 10.69 -5.87 8.90
N GLY A 28 10.85 -4.66 9.45
CA GLY A 28 11.77 -4.37 10.54
C GLY A 28 11.17 -4.57 11.93
N VAL A 29 9.91 -4.98 12.03
CA VAL A 29 9.22 -5.17 13.30
C VAL A 29 8.86 -6.64 13.47
N PRO A 30 9.58 -7.40 14.34
CA PRO A 30 9.35 -8.84 14.48
C PRO A 30 7.92 -9.21 14.83
N GLU A 31 7.24 -8.41 15.63
CA GLU A 31 5.85 -8.66 16.05
C GLU A 31 4.86 -8.62 14.89
N LEU A 32 5.23 -7.98 13.78
CA LEU A 32 4.37 -7.84 12.61
C LEU A 32 4.68 -8.84 11.50
N CYS A 33 5.71 -9.66 11.63
CA CYS A 33 6.11 -10.59 10.57
C CYS A 33 5.03 -11.61 10.23
N GLU A 34 4.18 -11.97 11.18
CA GLU A 34 3.09 -12.93 11.00
C GLU A 34 1.71 -12.29 11.18
N ASP A 35 1.65 -10.97 11.20
CA ASP A 35 0.40 -10.25 11.37
C ASP A 35 -0.50 -10.44 10.14
N ARG A 36 -1.80 -10.71 10.38
CA ARG A 36 -2.78 -10.96 9.32
C ARG A 36 -3.00 -9.75 8.44
N ASP A 37 -3.02 -8.57 9.02
CA ASP A 37 -3.28 -7.34 8.30
C ASP A 37 -2.07 -6.98 7.42
N VAL A 38 -0.86 -7.21 7.91
CA VAL A 38 0.36 -7.06 7.11
C VAL A 38 0.36 -8.04 5.94
N ALA A 39 0.00 -9.30 6.17
CA ALA A 39 -0.10 -10.30 5.11
C ALA A 39 -1.16 -9.90 4.07
N ARG A 40 -2.29 -9.38 4.51
CA ARG A 40 -3.36 -8.92 3.61
C ARG A 40 -2.89 -7.76 2.74
N LEU A 41 -2.18 -6.80 3.33
CA LEU A 41 -1.61 -5.68 2.57
C LEU A 41 -0.62 -6.18 1.52
N GLY A 42 0.19 -7.19 1.86
CA GLY A 42 1.10 -7.82 0.91
C GLY A 42 0.38 -8.47 -0.27
N GLU A 43 -0.72 -9.16 -0.01
CA GLU A 43 -1.55 -9.76 -1.06
C GLU A 43 -2.14 -8.70 -1.98
N LEU A 44 -2.62 -7.60 -1.42
CA LEU A 44 -3.21 -6.50 -2.19
C LEU A 44 -2.14 -5.80 -3.04
N LEU A 45 -0.95 -5.58 -2.50
CA LEU A 45 0.14 -4.98 -3.25
C LEU A 45 0.61 -5.90 -4.39
N ALA A 46 0.61 -7.21 -4.17
CA ALA A 46 1.00 -8.18 -5.20
C ALA A 46 0.15 -8.07 -6.46
N GLN A 47 -1.10 -7.67 -6.34
CA GLN A 47 -1.97 -7.45 -7.50
C GLN A 47 -1.51 -6.28 -8.36
N ALA A 48 -0.71 -5.38 -7.83
CA ALA A 48 -0.18 -4.22 -8.54
C ALA A 48 1.29 -4.39 -8.96
N GLU A 49 1.88 -5.57 -8.79
CA GLU A 49 3.31 -5.79 -9.09
C GLU A 49 3.69 -5.47 -10.53
N HIS A 50 2.79 -5.68 -11.47
CA HIS A 50 3.02 -5.41 -12.88
C HIS A 50 2.86 -3.92 -13.23
N LEU A 51 2.48 -3.09 -12.27
CA LEU A 51 2.25 -1.66 -12.47
C LEU A 51 3.34 -0.86 -11.75
N PRO A 52 3.77 0.28 -12.33
CA PRO A 52 4.79 1.11 -11.69
C PRO A 52 4.21 1.87 -10.50
N VAL A 53 4.81 1.66 -9.32
CA VAL A 53 4.49 2.41 -8.11
C VAL A 53 5.77 2.95 -7.50
N GLY A 54 5.68 4.04 -6.77
CA GLY A 54 6.83 4.65 -6.10
C GLY A 54 7.97 4.98 -7.07
N ALA A 55 9.18 4.65 -6.69
CA ALA A 55 10.39 4.96 -7.46
C ALA A 55 10.45 4.25 -8.81
N ALA A 56 9.77 3.12 -8.98
CA ALA A 56 9.76 2.37 -10.24
C ALA A 56 9.16 3.19 -11.39
N ARG A 57 8.29 4.15 -11.10
CA ARG A 57 7.66 5.00 -12.11
C ARG A 57 8.67 5.78 -12.95
N LYS A 58 9.82 6.10 -12.39
CA LYS A 58 10.86 6.88 -13.08
C LYS A 58 11.46 6.15 -14.28
N GLN A 59 11.33 4.83 -14.33
CA GLN A 59 11.90 4.00 -15.40
C GLN A 59 10.92 3.76 -16.54
N TRP A 60 9.68 4.26 -16.43
CA TRP A 60 8.64 4.03 -17.41
C TRP A 60 8.44 5.27 -18.29
N SER A 61 8.12 5.06 -19.58
CA SER A 61 7.80 6.16 -20.49
C SER A 61 6.48 6.82 -20.08
N ALA A 62 6.30 8.09 -20.50
CA ALA A 62 5.06 8.82 -20.21
C ALA A 62 3.83 8.11 -20.79
N ALA A 63 3.95 7.56 -22.01
CA ALA A 63 2.84 6.84 -22.65
C ALA A 63 2.50 5.55 -21.91
N ALA A 64 3.51 4.81 -21.44
CA ALA A 64 3.31 3.60 -20.66
C ALA A 64 2.68 3.91 -19.31
N LEU A 65 3.11 4.99 -18.64
CA LEU A 65 2.52 5.44 -17.37
C LEU A 65 1.05 5.81 -17.54
N ALA A 66 0.70 6.52 -18.61
CA ALA A 66 -0.69 6.92 -18.84
C ALA A 66 -1.62 5.71 -18.96
N ARG A 67 -1.18 4.64 -19.64
CA ARG A 67 -1.96 3.40 -19.76
C ARG A 67 -2.03 2.66 -18.43
N SER A 68 -0.92 2.57 -17.72
CA SER A 68 -0.83 1.87 -16.46
C SER A 68 -1.58 2.59 -15.34
N ASP A 69 -1.62 3.92 -15.37
CA ASP A 69 -2.32 4.71 -14.36
C ASP A 69 -3.82 4.44 -14.37
N ALA A 70 -4.43 4.25 -15.55
CA ALA A 70 -5.85 3.91 -15.62
C ALA A 70 -6.13 2.56 -14.95
N GLU A 71 -5.28 1.56 -15.20
CA GLU A 71 -5.38 0.25 -14.55
C GLU A 71 -5.13 0.34 -13.05
N LEU A 72 -4.13 1.11 -12.66
CA LEU A 72 -3.79 1.32 -11.25
C LEU A 72 -4.93 2.00 -10.50
N MET A 73 -5.56 3.02 -11.08
CA MET A 73 -6.69 3.70 -10.46
C MET A 73 -7.86 2.75 -10.23
N GLU A 74 -8.15 1.87 -11.19
CA GLU A 74 -9.22 0.89 -11.04
C GLU A 74 -8.88 -0.12 -9.93
N LEU A 75 -7.63 -0.56 -9.87
CA LEU A 75 -7.18 -1.47 -8.83
C LEU A 75 -7.24 -0.81 -7.45
N GLU A 76 -6.82 0.45 -7.34
CA GLU A 76 -6.93 1.22 -6.11
C GLU A 76 -8.38 1.34 -5.65
N ARG A 77 -9.28 1.63 -6.58
CA ARG A 77 -10.70 1.75 -6.26
C ARG A 77 -11.27 0.45 -5.69
N ARG A 78 -10.89 -0.68 -6.26
CA ARG A 78 -11.36 -1.99 -5.80
C ARG A 78 -10.72 -2.42 -4.47
N SER A 79 -9.50 -1.99 -4.23
CA SER A 79 -8.71 -2.43 -3.07
C SER A 79 -8.79 -1.48 -1.89
N ARG A 80 -9.27 -0.26 -2.09
CA ARG A 80 -9.23 0.81 -1.08
C ARG A 80 -9.84 0.41 0.26
N ASP A 81 -11.03 -0.16 0.23
CA ASP A 81 -11.74 -0.53 1.46
C ASP A 81 -10.97 -1.60 2.24
N ALA A 82 -10.41 -2.58 1.54
CA ALA A 82 -9.62 -3.63 2.16
C ALA A 82 -8.31 -3.07 2.75
N VAL A 83 -7.65 -2.17 2.04
CA VAL A 83 -6.44 -1.50 2.55
C VAL A 83 -6.76 -0.67 3.78
N PHE A 84 -7.82 0.12 3.74
CA PHE A 84 -8.22 0.97 4.87
C PHE A 84 -8.60 0.11 6.08
N TYR A 85 -9.30 -0.98 5.87
CA TYR A 85 -9.66 -1.91 6.94
C TYR A 85 -8.40 -2.46 7.62
N ALA A 86 -7.44 -2.95 6.84
CA ALA A 86 -6.18 -3.47 7.38
C ALA A 86 -5.39 -2.39 8.12
N CYS A 87 -5.34 -1.17 7.57
CA CYS A 87 -4.63 -0.06 8.21
C CYS A 87 -5.26 0.34 9.53
N ARG A 88 -6.59 0.37 9.62
CA ARG A 88 -7.28 0.68 10.88
C ARG A 88 -6.99 -0.36 11.94
N ARG A 89 -6.98 -1.63 11.57
CA ARG A 89 -6.63 -2.69 12.52
C ARG A 89 -5.18 -2.59 13.00
N LEU A 90 -4.26 -2.24 12.11
CA LEU A 90 -2.86 -2.02 12.48
C LEU A 90 -2.71 -0.83 13.43
N VAL A 91 -3.46 0.24 13.22
CA VAL A 91 -3.47 1.38 14.15
C VAL A 91 -3.90 0.91 15.54
N GLU A 92 -4.95 0.11 15.63
CA GLU A 92 -5.42 -0.46 16.90
C GLU A 92 -4.34 -1.33 17.55
N THR A 93 -3.70 -2.19 16.77
CA THR A 93 -2.64 -3.07 17.24
C THR A 93 -1.46 -2.29 17.80
N LEU A 94 -1.03 -1.24 17.11
CA LEU A 94 0.13 -0.43 17.50
C LEU A 94 -0.20 0.58 18.59
N GLY A 95 -1.42 1.06 18.60
CA GLY A 95 -1.87 2.09 19.54
C GLY A 95 -2.42 1.53 20.82
N GLY A 96 -2.70 0.22 20.81
CA GLY A 96 -3.32 -0.47 21.92
C GLY A 96 -2.54 -0.52 23.14
#